data_ea7c26c2cf91a831aceeadc2acdbbe76
#
_entry.id   ea7c26c2cf91a831aceeadc2acdbbe76
#
_cell.length_a   1.000
_cell.length_b   1.000
_cell.length_c   1.000
_cell.angle_alpha   90.00
_cell.angle_beta   90.00
_cell.angle_gamma   90.00
#
_symmetry.space_group_name_H-M   'P 1'
#
loop_
_entity.id
_entity.type
_entity.pdbx_description
1 polymer ?
#
loop_
_entity_poly.entity_id
_entity_poly.type
_entity_poly.pdbx_seq_one_letter_code
_entity_poly.pdbx_strand_id
1 'polypeptide(L)'
;LLSATAMLGHSDGCHAGGKVMMFGRDNGDGGGTASNGVLESGEIDEQTTFCSTQRISRMTDIAPGALFSNPGGDGMQIVVGDTLYFSADDGIHGAELWAYDMTTDSTRMVADIYPGQNASYPGYWLVLVHEDVIYFDAAELSHGRELWAHNTVNGSTWLVANLNDDEFSSNPGDDIEIVYGDTLYFSSFSFQYGTELWAHHPANNSTWLVEDIHHGSS
;
A
#
# COMPACT_ATOMS: atom_id res chain seq x y z
N LEU A 1 -19.33 -18.21 43.01
CA LEU A 1 -19.24 -17.58 41.67
C LEU A 1 -17.85 -16.97 41.52
N LEU A 2 -17.12 -17.38 40.52
CA LEU A 2 -15.83 -16.79 40.15
C LEU A 2 -15.96 -16.05 38.82
N SER A 3 -15.02 -15.16 38.58
CA SER A 3 -14.84 -14.52 37.27
C SER A 3 -13.39 -14.53 36.87
N ALA A 4 -13.14 -14.72 35.60
CA ALA A 4 -11.82 -14.61 34.99
C ALA A 4 -11.87 -13.67 33.79
N THR A 5 -10.75 -13.10 33.42
CA THR A 5 -10.63 -12.25 32.23
C THR A 5 -9.46 -12.71 31.38
N ALA A 6 -9.67 -12.79 30.07
CA ALA A 6 -8.60 -13.00 29.10
C ALA A 6 -8.53 -11.83 28.13
N MET A 7 -7.33 -11.51 27.66
CA MET A 7 -7.11 -10.53 26.60
C MET A 7 -7.33 -11.22 25.26
N LEU A 8 -8.08 -10.58 24.37
CA LEU A 8 -8.33 -11.06 23.02
C LEU A 8 -7.34 -10.42 22.05
N GLY A 9 -6.77 -11.24 21.19
CA GLY A 9 -5.96 -10.80 20.07
C GLY A 9 -6.82 -10.47 18.84
N HIS A 10 -6.15 -10.04 17.79
CA HIS A 10 -6.78 -9.70 16.49
C HIS A 10 -7.52 -10.90 15.86
N SER A 11 -6.99 -12.12 16.06
CA SER A 11 -7.56 -13.38 15.54
C SER A 11 -8.84 -13.83 16.22
N ASP A 12 -9.18 -13.26 17.37
CA ASP A 12 -10.31 -13.71 18.20
C ASP A 12 -11.62 -12.94 17.92
N GLY A 13 -11.69 -12.27 16.75
CA GLY A 13 -12.87 -11.53 16.30
C GLY A 13 -12.98 -10.09 16.80
N CYS A 14 -12.01 -9.59 17.56
CA CYS A 14 -11.92 -8.20 17.98
C CYS A 14 -10.75 -7.50 17.28
N HIS A 15 -10.99 -6.87 16.13
CA HIS A 15 -9.95 -6.24 15.30
C HIS A 15 -9.07 -5.20 16.03
N ALA A 16 -9.57 -4.59 17.08
CA ALA A 16 -8.82 -3.63 17.91
C ALA A 16 -8.38 -4.21 19.27
N GLY A 17 -8.38 -5.53 19.40
CA GLY A 17 -8.22 -6.22 20.68
C GLY A 17 -9.46 -6.09 21.57
N GLY A 18 -9.45 -6.75 22.70
CA GLY A 18 -10.60 -6.76 23.60
C GLY A 18 -10.34 -7.56 24.86
N LYS A 19 -11.41 -7.80 25.60
CA LYS A 19 -11.42 -8.67 26.77
C LYS A 19 -12.60 -9.62 26.70
N VAL A 20 -12.39 -10.83 27.09
CA VAL A 20 -13.46 -11.77 27.43
C VAL A 20 -13.59 -11.81 28.95
N MET A 21 -14.79 -11.62 29.45
CA MET A 21 -15.11 -11.90 30.85
C MET A 21 -15.87 -13.22 30.91
N MET A 22 -15.40 -14.12 31.75
CA MET A 22 -15.95 -15.45 31.97
C MET A 22 -16.47 -15.52 33.40
N PHE A 23 -17.64 -16.13 33.57
CA PHE A 23 -18.29 -16.34 34.85
C PHE A 23 -18.67 -17.81 34.99
N GLY A 24 -18.56 -18.34 36.20
CA GLY A 24 -18.92 -19.72 36.47
C GLY A 24 -18.82 -20.06 37.92
N ARG A 25 -19.11 -21.33 38.24
CA ARG A 25 -19.00 -21.90 39.59
C ARG A 25 -17.81 -22.80 39.64
N ASP A 26 -16.93 -22.55 40.60
CA ASP A 26 -15.82 -23.46 40.96
C ASP A 26 -16.40 -24.65 41.71
N ASN A 27 -16.97 -25.60 40.98
CA ASN A 27 -17.67 -26.77 41.52
C ASN A 27 -17.16 -28.10 40.94
N GLY A 28 -16.13 -28.05 40.07
CA GLY A 28 -15.47 -29.18 39.47
C GLY A 28 -16.25 -29.83 38.30
N ASP A 29 -17.30 -29.18 37.78
CA ASP A 29 -17.97 -29.67 36.58
C ASP A 29 -17.11 -29.54 35.33
N GLY A 30 -17.44 -30.27 34.27
CA GLY A 30 -16.65 -30.27 33.04
C GLY A 30 -15.20 -30.76 33.18
N GLY A 31 -14.82 -31.36 34.31
CA GLY A 31 -13.47 -31.90 34.56
C GLY A 31 -12.55 -30.97 35.33
N GLY A 32 -13.07 -29.88 35.86
CA GLY A 32 -12.34 -28.95 36.73
C GLY A 32 -12.15 -29.49 38.14
N THR A 33 -11.44 -28.75 39.00
CA THR A 33 -11.20 -29.07 40.42
C THR A 33 -12.02 -28.14 41.29
N ALA A 34 -13.03 -28.68 41.98
CA ALA A 34 -13.93 -27.91 42.82
C ALA A 34 -13.21 -27.17 43.95
N SER A 35 -13.58 -25.88 44.11
CA SER A 35 -13.14 -25.00 45.21
C SER A 35 -11.62 -24.76 45.29
N ASN A 36 -10.96 -24.77 44.12
CA ASN A 36 -9.53 -24.45 44.01
C ASN A 36 -9.24 -22.94 43.81
N GLY A 37 -10.29 -22.14 43.63
CA GLY A 37 -10.19 -20.70 43.38
C GLY A 37 -9.86 -20.32 41.93
N VAL A 38 -9.88 -21.28 40.98
CA VAL A 38 -9.62 -21.11 39.56
C VAL A 38 -10.88 -21.50 38.79
N LEU A 39 -11.21 -20.75 37.78
CA LEU A 39 -12.30 -21.08 36.86
C LEU A 39 -11.73 -21.82 35.64
N GLU A 40 -11.86 -23.10 35.61
CA GLU A 40 -11.40 -23.95 34.51
C GLU A 40 -12.44 -23.99 33.38
N SER A 41 -12.03 -24.44 32.18
CA SER A 41 -12.84 -24.31 30.97
C SER A 41 -14.21 -24.99 31.05
N GLY A 42 -14.33 -26.06 31.83
CA GLY A 42 -15.60 -26.78 32.05
C GLY A 42 -16.53 -26.14 33.09
N GLU A 43 -16.03 -25.16 33.85
CA GLU A 43 -16.76 -24.46 34.90
C GLU A 43 -17.25 -23.08 34.45
N ILE A 44 -17.03 -22.73 33.17
CA ILE A 44 -17.49 -21.48 32.58
C ILE A 44 -18.95 -21.61 32.16
N ASP A 45 -19.83 -21.00 32.94
CA ASP A 45 -21.28 -21.00 32.67
C ASP A 45 -21.67 -19.93 31.63
N GLU A 46 -20.97 -18.80 31.65
CA GLU A 46 -21.24 -17.65 30.80
C GLU A 46 -19.95 -16.92 30.42
N GLN A 47 -19.90 -16.44 29.19
CA GLN A 47 -18.83 -15.52 28.77
C GLN A 47 -19.40 -14.33 27.98
N THR A 48 -18.83 -13.16 28.19
CA THR A 48 -19.17 -11.96 27.46
C THR A 48 -17.90 -11.33 26.86
N THR A 49 -17.93 -11.08 25.56
CA THR A 49 -16.83 -10.48 24.83
C THR A 49 -17.02 -8.96 24.74
N PHE A 50 -16.03 -8.21 25.15
CA PHE A 50 -15.95 -6.76 25.01
C PHE A 50 -14.83 -6.43 24.04
N CYS A 51 -15.16 -6.12 22.79
CA CYS A 51 -14.18 -5.59 21.84
C CYS A 51 -13.86 -4.14 22.16
N SER A 52 -12.61 -3.75 22.09
CA SER A 52 -12.22 -2.35 22.13
C SER A 52 -12.82 -1.62 20.93
N THR A 53 -13.59 -0.60 21.17
CA THR A 53 -14.30 0.13 20.11
C THR A 53 -13.40 1.13 19.37
N GLN A 54 -12.27 1.49 19.93
CA GLN A 54 -11.25 2.32 19.25
C GLN A 54 -9.88 2.12 19.92
N ARG A 55 -8.96 1.54 19.19
CA ARG A 55 -7.54 1.72 19.45
C ARG A 55 -6.96 2.46 18.25
N ILE A 56 -6.78 3.76 18.37
CA ILE A 56 -5.90 4.46 17.45
C ILE A 56 -4.48 4.08 17.92
N SER A 57 -3.82 3.24 17.13
CA SER A 57 -2.40 2.92 17.32
C SER A 57 -1.66 3.35 16.06
N ARG A 58 -0.49 3.94 16.23
CA ARG A 58 0.42 4.13 15.12
C ARG A 58 0.87 2.74 14.66
N MET A 59 0.63 2.41 13.38
CA MET A 59 1.00 1.11 12.82
C MET A 59 2.51 1.05 12.55
N THR A 60 3.09 2.18 12.13
CA THR A 60 4.52 2.29 11.83
C THR A 60 5.02 3.70 12.09
N ASP A 61 6.32 3.86 12.25
CA ASP A 61 7.05 5.14 12.33
C ASP A 61 8.04 5.20 11.17
N ILE A 62 7.56 5.66 10.02
CA ILE A 62 8.36 5.74 8.79
C ILE A 62 9.40 6.86 8.93
N ALA A 63 9.00 8.03 9.44
CA ALA A 63 9.88 9.17 9.70
C ALA A 63 10.07 9.34 11.21
N PRO A 64 11.18 8.83 11.81
CA PRO A 64 11.38 8.86 13.24
C PRO A 64 11.39 10.26 13.84
N GLY A 65 10.75 10.42 15.00
CA GLY A 65 10.70 11.68 15.73
C GLY A 65 9.49 12.53 15.40
N ALA A 66 9.69 13.84 15.17
CA ALA A 66 8.64 14.81 14.88
C ALA A 66 8.49 15.12 13.37
N LEU A 67 9.10 14.34 12.51
CA LEU A 67 9.02 14.49 11.07
C LEU A 67 7.69 13.93 10.53
N PHE A 68 7.28 14.40 9.36
CA PHE A 68 6.07 13.97 8.68
C PHE A 68 6.44 13.02 7.57
N SER A 69 5.90 11.80 7.60
CA SER A 69 6.08 10.83 6.51
C SER A 69 5.03 10.96 5.39
N ASN A 70 3.96 11.72 5.61
CA ASN A 70 2.86 11.98 4.66
C ASN A 70 2.43 10.77 3.83
N PRO A 71 2.09 9.62 4.41
CA PRO A 71 1.80 8.41 3.65
C PRO A 71 0.59 8.61 2.73
N GLY A 72 0.79 8.44 1.42
CA GLY A 72 -0.22 8.68 0.38
C GLY A 72 -0.55 10.15 0.13
N GLY A 73 0.14 11.12 0.76
CA GLY A 73 -0.18 12.55 0.72
C GLY A 73 -0.03 13.19 -0.65
N ASP A 74 1.02 12.85 -1.38
CA ASP A 74 1.35 13.39 -2.69
C ASP A 74 1.73 12.25 -3.66
N GLY A 75 0.88 11.21 -3.76
CA GLY A 75 1.16 10.10 -4.64
C GLY A 75 0.33 8.85 -4.38
N MET A 76 0.92 7.71 -4.68
CA MET A 76 0.28 6.39 -4.65
C MET A 76 -0.36 6.05 -3.31
N GLN A 77 -1.56 5.46 -3.39
CA GLN A 77 -2.22 4.72 -2.33
C GLN A 77 -3.12 3.64 -2.95
N ILE A 78 -2.65 2.41 -2.97
CA ILE A 78 -3.39 1.29 -3.59
C ILE A 78 -3.16 -0.01 -2.83
N VAL A 79 -4.20 -0.85 -2.76
CA VAL A 79 -4.11 -2.18 -2.17
C VAL A 79 -4.06 -3.23 -3.29
N VAL A 80 -3.05 -4.09 -3.24
CA VAL A 80 -2.93 -5.26 -4.12
C VAL A 80 -2.72 -6.49 -3.23
N GLY A 81 -3.66 -7.44 -3.27
CA GLY A 81 -3.69 -8.55 -2.33
C GLY A 81 -3.82 -8.04 -0.88
N ASP A 82 -2.93 -8.50 -0.01
CA ASP A 82 -2.88 -8.10 1.40
C ASP A 82 -1.83 -7.00 1.67
N THR A 83 -1.41 -6.27 0.64
CA THR A 83 -0.38 -5.23 0.75
C THR A 83 -0.92 -3.88 0.31
N LEU A 84 -0.76 -2.87 1.15
CA LEU A 84 -0.98 -1.46 0.81
C LEU A 84 0.33 -0.87 0.28
N TYR A 85 0.33 -0.40 -0.95
CA TYR A 85 1.42 0.37 -1.56
C TYR A 85 1.10 1.86 -1.49
N PHE A 86 2.08 2.68 -1.13
CA PHE A 86 1.88 4.11 -0.95
C PHE A 86 3.18 4.90 -1.09
N SER A 87 3.05 6.18 -1.39
CA SER A 87 4.15 7.14 -1.32
C SER A 87 4.36 7.57 0.13
N ALA A 88 5.61 7.62 0.61
CA ALA A 88 5.94 8.18 1.92
C ALA A 88 7.40 8.64 1.99
N ASP A 89 7.69 9.59 2.88
CA ASP A 89 9.00 10.17 3.14
C ASP A 89 9.49 9.73 4.53
N ASP A 90 10.70 9.16 4.60
CA ASP A 90 11.33 8.78 5.87
C ASP A 90 12.25 9.88 6.46
N GLY A 91 12.34 11.02 5.77
CA GLY A 91 13.22 12.12 6.11
C GLY A 91 14.68 11.94 5.65
N ILE A 92 14.98 10.88 4.91
CA ILE A 92 16.31 10.55 4.39
C ILE A 92 16.30 10.41 2.87
N HIS A 93 15.29 9.73 2.32
CA HIS A 93 15.22 9.36 0.90
C HIS A 93 14.19 10.20 0.11
N GLY A 94 13.50 11.16 0.77
CA GLY A 94 12.37 11.84 0.15
C GLY A 94 11.13 10.96 0.03
N ALA A 95 10.13 11.42 -0.72
CA ALA A 95 8.90 10.65 -0.93
C ALA A 95 9.13 9.56 -1.98
N GLU A 96 9.17 8.30 -1.52
CA GLU A 96 9.48 7.12 -2.30
C GLU A 96 8.37 6.05 -2.20
N LEU A 97 8.54 4.91 -2.90
CA LEU A 97 7.57 3.82 -2.88
C LEU A 97 7.72 2.95 -1.64
N TRP A 98 6.66 2.86 -0.86
CA TRP A 98 6.56 2.07 0.37
C TRP A 98 5.46 1.03 0.29
N ALA A 99 5.56 0.00 1.12
CA ALA A 99 4.54 -1.02 1.28
C ALA A 99 4.30 -1.35 2.75
N TYR A 100 3.02 -1.59 3.09
CA TYR A 100 2.59 -2.13 4.35
C TYR A 100 1.90 -3.48 4.11
N ASP A 101 2.46 -4.53 4.66
CA ASP A 101 1.89 -5.89 4.63
C ASP A 101 0.93 -6.05 5.81
N MET A 102 -0.36 -6.21 5.50
CA MET A 102 -1.44 -6.33 6.48
C MET A 102 -1.44 -7.68 7.20
N THR A 103 -0.76 -8.70 6.66
CA THR A 103 -0.70 -10.03 7.27
C THR A 103 0.40 -10.13 8.33
N THR A 104 1.50 -9.43 8.11
CA THR A 104 2.68 -9.45 9.00
C THR A 104 2.80 -8.19 9.85
N ASP A 105 1.92 -7.20 9.64
CA ASP A 105 1.94 -5.89 10.30
C ASP A 105 3.29 -5.19 10.14
N SER A 106 3.86 -5.25 8.92
CA SER A 106 5.21 -4.74 8.64
C SER A 106 5.22 -3.72 7.51
N THR A 107 6.02 -2.67 7.69
CA THR A 107 6.23 -1.60 6.70
C THR A 107 7.66 -1.63 6.20
N ARG A 108 7.82 -1.41 4.89
CA ARG A 108 9.13 -1.34 4.25
C ARG A 108 9.14 -0.36 3.08
N MET A 109 10.27 0.25 2.81
CA MET A 109 10.52 0.90 1.53
C MET A 109 10.64 -0.17 0.45
N VAL A 110 9.94 0.01 -0.66
CA VAL A 110 9.92 -0.91 -1.81
C VAL A 110 11.04 -0.54 -2.78
N ALA A 111 11.14 0.75 -3.08
CA ALA A 111 12.14 1.26 -3.99
C ALA A 111 12.50 2.71 -3.62
N ASP A 112 13.81 3.02 -3.66
CA ASP A 112 14.38 4.37 -3.68
C ASP A 112 14.61 4.71 -5.16
N ILE A 113 13.57 5.27 -5.79
CA ILE A 113 13.53 5.54 -7.25
C ILE A 113 14.37 6.78 -7.58
N TYR A 114 14.33 7.78 -6.70
CA TYR A 114 15.15 8.99 -6.82
C TYR A 114 16.19 9.02 -5.70
N PRO A 115 17.37 8.39 -5.87
CA PRO A 115 18.31 8.20 -4.79
C PRO A 115 18.71 9.48 -4.06
N GLY A 116 18.72 9.42 -2.73
CA GLY A 116 19.10 10.52 -1.85
C GLY A 116 17.91 11.25 -1.24
N GLN A 117 18.02 12.58 -0.99
CA GLN A 117 16.97 13.36 -0.35
C GLN A 117 15.90 13.90 -1.32
N ASN A 118 16.04 13.63 -2.60
CA ASN A 118 15.05 14.00 -3.58
C ASN A 118 13.87 13.02 -3.53
N ALA A 119 12.74 13.43 -4.06
CA ALA A 119 11.52 12.65 -4.01
C ALA A 119 11.08 12.22 -5.41
N SER A 120 10.77 10.94 -5.59
CA SER A 120 10.19 10.42 -6.83
C SER A 120 8.69 10.68 -6.95
N TYR A 121 7.99 10.89 -5.82
CA TYR A 121 6.52 11.03 -5.76
C TYR A 121 5.80 9.99 -6.63
N PRO A 122 5.93 8.69 -6.33
CA PRO A 122 5.37 7.62 -7.14
C PRO A 122 3.85 7.68 -7.13
N GLY A 123 3.23 7.59 -8.32
CA GLY A 123 1.78 7.61 -8.47
C GLY A 123 1.13 8.95 -8.19
N TYR A 124 1.79 10.05 -8.54
CA TYR A 124 1.25 11.40 -8.38
C TYR A 124 0.08 11.66 -9.35
N TRP A 125 0.17 11.18 -10.58
CA TRP A 125 -0.89 11.27 -11.60
C TRP A 125 -1.41 9.92 -12.06
N LEU A 126 -0.56 8.89 -12.16
CA LEU A 126 -0.92 7.58 -12.71
C LEU A 126 -0.72 6.47 -11.69
N VAL A 127 -1.79 5.71 -11.42
CA VAL A 127 -1.72 4.43 -10.70
C VAL A 127 -2.68 3.44 -11.34
N LEU A 128 -2.16 2.47 -12.09
CA LEU A 128 -2.91 1.41 -12.72
C LEU A 128 -2.41 0.05 -12.23
N VAL A 129 -3.30 -0.92 -12.11
CA VAL A 129 -2.94 -2.31 -11.82
C VAL A 129 -3.35 -3.19 -13.00
N HIS A 130 -2.41 -3.97 -13.49
CA HIS A 130 -2.67 -5.01 -14.45
C HIS A 130 -1.98 -6.29 -14.01
N GLU A 131 -2.77 -7.34 -13.77
CA GLU A 131 -2.31 -8.59 -13.15
C GLU A 131 -1.56 -8.32 -11.83
N ASP A 132 -0.31 -8.77 -11.71
CA ASP A 132 0.53 -8.62 -10.52
C ASP A 132 1.46 -7.40 -10.60
N VAL A 133 1.19 -6.45 -11.51
CA VAL A 133 2.04 -5.28 -11.74
C VAL A 133 1.27 -3.99 -11.48
N ILE A 134 1.87 -3.12 -10.67
CA ILE A 134 1.43 -1.74 -10.47
C ILE A 134 2.22 -0.88 -11.44
N TYR A 135 1.52 -0.14 -12.31
CA TYR A 135 2.08 0.88 -13.19
C TYR A 135 1.80 2.25 -12.60
N PHE A 136 2.79 3.11 -12.58
CA PHE A 136 2.70 4.43 -11.95
C PHE A 136 3.69 5.41 -12.58
N ASP A 137 3.43 6.68 -12.41
CA ASP A 137 4.40 7.72 -12.74
C ASP A 137 5.36 7.93 -11.57
N ALA A 138 6.63 8.18 -11.85
CA ALA A 138 7.61 8.56 -10.84
C ALA A 138 8.75 9.37 -11.48
N ALA A 139 9.32 10.29 -10.71
CA ALA A 139 10.45 11.10 -11.12
C ALA A 139 11.79 10.48 -10.73
N GLU A 140 12.80 10.65 -11.56
CA GLU A 140 14.20 10.39 -11.22
C GLU A 140 15.14 11.33 -12.00
N LEU A 141 16.42 11.35 -11.61
CA LEU A 141 17.36 12.38 -12.08
C LEU A 141 17.62 12.35 -13.59
N SER A 142 17.71 11.16 -14.19
CA SER A 142 18.20 10.98 -15.56
C SER A 142 17.11 11.09 -16.62
N HIS A 143 15.83 10.90 -16.24
CA HIS A 143 14.72 10.82 -17.19
C HIS A 143 13.53 11.71 -16.83
N GLY A 144 13.62 12.46 -15.70
CA GLY A 144 12.47 13.22 -15.21
C GLY A 144 11.36 12.32 -14.70
N ARG A 145 10.10 12.71 -14.91
CA ARG A 145 8.92 11.94 -14.50
C ARG A 145 8.40 11.11 -15.66
N GLU A 146 8.47 9.80 -15.51
CA GLU A 146 8.19 8.83 -16.55
C GLU A 146 7.30 7.68 -16.05
N LEU A 147 6.94 6.74 -16.96
CA LEU A 147 6.18 5.54 -16.61
C LEU A 147 7.07 4.47 -15.98
N TRP A 148 6.73 4.09 -14.77
CA TRP A 148 7.38 3.06 -13.97
C TRP A 148 6.44 1.89 -13.67
N ALA A 149 7.01 0.76 -13.26
CA ALA A 149 6.26 -0.40 -12.82
C ALA A 149 6.90 -1.08 -11.62
N HIS A 150 6.06 -1.72 -10.81
CA HIS A 150 6.44 -2.58 -9.70
C HIS A 150 5.70 -3.91 -9.79
N ASN A 151 6.43 -5.02 -9.84
CA ASN A 151 5.86 -6.36 -9.78
C ASN A 151 5.71 -6.82 -8.33
N THR A 152 4.48 -7.03 -7.90
CA THR A 152 4.13 -7.34 -6.51
C THR A 152 4.55 -8.75 -6.05
N VAL A 153 4.82 -9.65 -7.00
CA VAL A 153 5.21 -11.04 -6.73
C VAL A 153 6.72 -11.17 -6.55
N ASN A 154 7.51 -10.62 -7.48
CA ASN A 154 8.97 -10.76 -7.45
C ASN A 154 9.69 -9.55 -6.82
N GLY A 155 8.95 -8.46 -6.53
CA GLY A 155 9.47 -7.26 -5.88
C GLY A 155 10.34 -6.35 -6.75
N SER A 156 10.40 -6.57 -8.08
CA SER A 156 11.17 -5.71 -8.98
C SER A 156 10.45 -4.39 -9.27
N THR A 157 11.20 -3.29 -9.34
CA THR A 157 10.74 -1.96 -9.77
C THR A 157 11.62 -1.50 -10.93
N TRP A 158 11.02 -0.97 -12.01
CA TRP A 158 11.76 -0.58 -13.21
C TRP A 158 11.08 0.55 -13.97
N LEU A 159 11.88 1.30 -14.73
CA LEU A 159 11.39 2.25 -15.73
C LEU A 159 10.77 1.47 -16.91
N VAL A 160 9.53 1.74 -17.25
CA VAL A 160 8.81 1.09 -18.36
C VAL A 160 9.08 1.80 -19.66
N ALA A 161 8.96 3.12 -19.67
CA ALA A 161 9.16 3.94 -20.86
C ALA A 161 9.70 5.30 -20.47
N ASN A 162 10.69 5.78 -21.21
CA ASN A 162 11.13 7.16 -21.28
C ASN A 162 10.61 7.73 -22.61
N LEU A 163 9.61 8.61 -22.56
CA LEU A 163 8.95 9.16 -23.75
C LEU A 163 9.55 10.46 -24.26
N ASN A 164 10.35 11.10 -23.41
CA ASN A 164 11.21 12.20 -23.82
C ASN A 164 12.67 11.80 -23.59
N ASP A 165 13.51 12.11 -24.55
CA ASP A 165 14.94 11.94 -24.38
C ASP A 165 15.45 12.86 -23.25
N ASP A 166 16.51 12.44 -22.57
CA ASP A 166 17.14 13.16 -21.46
C ASP A 166 16.26 13.31 -20.18
N GLU A 167 16.52 14.33 -19.38
CA GLU A 167 15.94 14.62 -18.04
C GLU A 167 14.53 15.23 -18.07
N PHE A 168 13.88 15.29 -19.23
CA PHE A 168 12.59 15.94 -19.37
C PHE A 168 11.44 14.99 -19.10
N SER A 169 10.53 15.42 -18.25
CA SER A 169 9.35 14.64 -17.86
C SER A 169 8.34 14.48 -19.00
N SER A 170 7.78 13.30 -19.14
CA SER A 170 6.62 13.03 -20.00
C SER A 170 5.29 13.13 -19.25
N ASN A 171 5.30 13.11 -17.91
CA ASN A 171 4.13 13.25 -17.04
C ASN A 171 2.98 12.31 -17.42
N PRO A 172 3.17 10.99 -17.39
CA PRO A 172 2.13 10.05 -17.79
C PRO A 172 0.95 10.07 -16.81
N GLY A 173 -0.27 10.10 -17.36
CA GLY A 173 -1.51 10.03 -16.60
C GLY A 173 -2.07 11.35 -16.10
N ASP A 174 -1.52 12.50 -16.47
CA ASP A 174 -1.98 13.81 -16.00
C ASP A 174 -3.46 14.08 -16.32
N ASP A 175 -3.97 13.60 -17.45
CA ASP A 175 -5.37 13.79 -17.89
C ASP A 175 -6.19 12.49 -17.93
N ILE A 176 -5.60 11.38 -18.40
CA ILE A 176 -6.29 10.10 -18.56
C ILE A 176 -5.38 8.92 -18.19
N GLU A 177 -5.99 7.94 -17.53
CA GLU A 177 -5.38 6.66 -17.20
C GLU A 177 -6.43 5.54 -17.16
N ILE A 178 -6.26 4.49 -17.93
CA ILE A 178 -7.21 3.36 -17.99
C ILE A 178 -6.53 2.08 -18.47
N VAL A 179 -6.99 0.94 -17.95
CA VAL A 179 -6.67 -0.38 -18.47
C VAL A 179 -7.86 -0.90 -19.28
N TYR A 180 -7.63 -1.31 -20.53
CA TYR A 180 -8.62 -1.97 -21.34
C TYR A 180 -8.02 -3.23 -22.01
N GLY A 181 -8.57 -4.39 -21.68
CA GLY A 181 -7.96 -5.67 -22.03
C GLY A 181 -6.56 -5.78 -21.40
N ASP A 182 -5.57 -6.13 -22.21
CA ASP A 182 -4.17 -6.25 -21.81
C ASP A 182 -3.35 -4.98 -22.14
N THR A 183 -4.00 -3.84 -22.30
CA THR A 183 -3.34 -2.59 -22.70
C THR A 183 -3.66 -1.46 -21.71
N LEU A 184 -2.63 -0.75 -21.30
CA LEU A 184 -2.72 0.48 -20.53
C LEU A 184 -2.81 1.65 -21.52
N TYR A 185 -3.73 2.58 -21.30
CA TYR A 185 -3.86 3.83 -22.04
C TYR A 185 -3.71 4.99 -21.07
N PHE A 186 -2.92 6.00 -21.46
CA PHE A 186 -2.65 7.15 -20.62
C PHE A 186 -2.30 8.37 -21.48
N SER A 187 -2.58 9.58 -20.97
CA SER A 187 -2.06 10.81 -21.54
C SER A 187 -0.58 10.92 -21.22
N SER A 188 0.22 11.46 -22.13
CA SER A 188 1.62 11.76 -21.85
C SER A 188 2.17 12.80 -22.81
N PHE A 189 3.04 13.66 -22.31
CA PHE A 189 3.70 14.68 -23.07
C PHE A 189 4.95 14.14 -23.77
N SER A 190 5.15 14.57 -25.03
CA SER A 190 6.44 14.45 -25.69
C SER A 190 6.76 15.71 -26.50
N PHE A 191 8.04 16.04 -26.63
CA PHE A 191 8.46 17.20 -27.44
C PHE A 191 8.06 17.11 -28.91
N GLN A 192 7.91 15.89 -29.41
CA GLN A 192 7.57 15.69 -30.81
C GLN A 192 6.08 15.88 -31.09
N TYR A 193 5.21 15.48 -30.14
CA TYR A 193 3.78 15.37 -30.40
C TYR A 193 2.91 16.23 -29.45
N GLY A 194 3.51 16.85 -28.40
CA GLY A 194 2.74 17.49 -27.34
C GLY A 194 2.15 16.46 -26.37
N THR A 195 1.04 16.80 -25.70
CA THR A 195 0.31 15.88 -24.84
C THR A 195 -0.72 15.12 -25.65
N GLU A 196 -0.52 13.81 -25.78
CA GLU A 196 -1.33 12.94 -26.62
C GLU A 196 -1.68 11.63 -25.87
N LEU A 197 -2.54 10.79 -26.52
CA LEU A 197 -2.88 9.47 -26.01
C LEU A 197 -1.80 8.46 -26.36
N TRP A 198 -1.25 7.84 -25.33
CA TRP A 198 -0.26 6.77 -25.43
C TRP A 198 -0.83 5.44 -24.94
N ALA A 199 -0.21 4.36 -25.37
CA ALA A 199 -0.55 3.01 -24.94
C ALA A 199 0.70 2.21 -24.60
N HIS A 200 0.58 1.32 -23.61
CA HIS A 200 1.60 0.34 -23.22
C HIS A 200 0.99 -1.06 -23.17
N HIS A 201 1.65 -2.03 -23.80
CA HIS A 201 1.27 -3.43 -23.74
C HIS A 201 2.28 -4.25 -22.92
N PRO A 202 1.90 -4.73 -21.72
CA PRO A 202 2.80 -5.41 -20.79
C PRO A 202 3.49 -6.66 -21.36
N ALA A 203 2.78 -7.49 -22.10
CA ALA A 203 3.31 -8.78 -22.52
C ALA A 203 4.50 -8.69 -23.48
N ASN A 204 4.63 -7.62 -24.27
CA ASN A 204 5.75 -7.40 -25.17
C ASN A 204 6.57 -6.16 -24.82
N ASN A 205 6.23 -5.50 -23.72
CA ASN A 205 6.88 -4.28 -23.19
C ASN A 205 6.98 -3.17 -24.25
N SER A 206 5.93 -3.00 -25.08
CA SER A 206 5.91 -1.94 -26.09
C SER A 206 5.08 -0.75 -25.61
N THR A 207 5.60 0.46 -25.85
CA THR A 207 4.89 1.72 -25.63
C THR A 207 4.84 2.49 -26.94
N TRP A 208 3.68 3.05 -27.28
CA TRP A 208 3.49 3.76 -28.57
C TRP A 208 2.47 4.88 -28.45
N LEU A 209 2.62 5.87 -29.29
CA LEU A 209 1.61 6.89 -29.54
C LEU A 209 0.40 6.25 -30.23
N VAL A 210 -0.80 6.43 -29.69
CA VAL A 210 -2.04 5.89 -30.28
C VAL A 210 -2.44 6.73 -31.48
N GLU A 211 -2.48 8.05 -31.31
CA GLU A 211 -2.82 9.01 -32.38
C GLU A 211 -2.24 10.38 -32.03
N ASP A 212 -1.72 11.11 -33.02
CA ASP A 212 -1.38 12.53 -32.94
C ASP A 212 -2.63 13.33 -33.35
N ILE A 213 -3.46 13.66 -32.35
CA ILE A 213 -4.76 14.32 -32.58
C ILE A 213 -4.56 15.79 -32.92
N HIS A 214 -3.57 16.43 -32.29
CA HIS A 214 -3.24 17.84 -32.53
C HIS A 214 -1.86 17.96 -33.18
N HIS A 215 -1.82 17.86 -34.53
CA HIS A 215 -0.56 17.89 -35.28
C HIS A 215 0.28 19.14 -34.98
N GLY A 216 1.45 18.94 -34.41
CA GLY A 216 2.46 19.93 -34.08
C GLY A 216 2.58 20.15 -32.58
N SER A 217 3.84 20.36 -32.14
CA SER A 217 4.13 20.79 -30.75
C SER A 217 3.64 22.21 -30.54
N SER A 218 2.70 22.39 -29.62
CA SER A 218 2.28 23.72 -29.15
C SER A 218 3.28 24.33 -28.18
#